data_a6557ba6fc4490065b757af688f7d8ba
#
_entry.id   a6557ba6fc4490065b757af688f7d8ba
#
_cell.length_a   1.000
_cell.length_b   1.000
_cell.length_c   1.000
_cell.angle_alpha   90.00
_cell.angle_beta   90.00
_cell.angle_gamma   90.00
#
_symmetry.space_group_name_H-M   'P 1'
#
loop_
_entity.id
_entity.type
_entity.pdbx_description
1 polymer ?
#
loop_
_entity_poly.entity_id
_entity_poly.type
_entity_poly.pdbx_seq_one_letter_code
_entity_poly.pdbx_strand_id
1 'polypeptide(L)'
;IEKGEPVEKRHCPKSQTKTCMNCKPHCHITTGFSGAGAFSDGKLSLSCEVGGTLPELIGEQKAQELIDYTDKIYLEFGADERVEGVSDPDKIREIRKKAINANLKLVDCPIRHLGTEMAQKLYARIEKYLLDSGVDIMFGTTCDDIIVENGQCCTGVVCSGEPIYGLDVVIATGRKGADW
;
A
#
# COMPACT_ATOMS: atom_id res chain seq x y z
N ILE A 1 -8.41 -12.02 -3.15
CA ILE A 1 -8.74 -11.87 -4.60
C ILE A 1 -7.95 -10.68 -5.11
N GLU A 2 -7.14 -10.89 -6.14
CA GLU A 2 -6.31 -9.85 -6.75
C GLU A 2 -6.50 -9.87 -8.28
N LYS A 3 -6.87 -8.74 -8.82
CA LYS A 3 -7.15 -8.56 -10.25
C LYS A 3 -5.91 -8.73 -11.13
N GLY A 4 -4.74 -8.39 -10.61
CA GLY A 4 -3.49 -8.46 -11.34
C GLY A 4 -2.65 -9.68 -10.98
N GLU A 5 -1.38 -9.61 -11.28
CA GLU A 5 -0.41 -10.69 -11.19
C GLU A 5 0.41 -10.64 -9.89
N PRO A 6 1.04 -11.77 -9.49
CA PRO A 6 2.06 -11.77 -8.44
C PRO A 6 3.22 -10.84 -8.77
N VAL A 7 3.95 -10.38 -7.75
CA VAL A 7 5.00 -9.35 -7.90
C VAL A 7 5.99 -9.69 -9.00
N GLU A 8 6.46 -10.94 -9.03
CA GLU A 8 7.50 -11.38 -9.97
C GLU A 8 7.07 -11.40 -11.44
N LYS A 9 5.77 -11.54 -11.71
CA LYS A 9 5.22 -11.52 -13.08
C LYS A 9 4.88 -10.13 -13.57
N ARG A 10 4.92 -9.14 -12.71
CA ARG A 10 4.59 -7.76 -13.04
C ARG A 10 5.78 -7.04 -13.66
N HIS A 11 5.61 -6.48 -14.83
CA HIS A 11 6.63 -5.68 -15.50
C HIS A 11 6.00 -4.58 -16.36
N CYS A 12 6.71 -3.48 -16.53
CA CYS A 12 6.26 -2.39 -17.38
C CYS A 12 6.99 -2.40 -18.71
N PRO A 13 6.31 -2.56 -19.85
CA PRO A 13 6.95 -2.49 -21.17
C PRO A 13 7.70 -1.18 -21.42
N LYS A 14 7.34 -0.09 -20.72
CA LYS A 14 8.01 1.21 -20.84
C LYS A 14 9.51 1.15 -20.55
N SER A 15 9.96 0.20 -19.74
CA SER A 15 11.40 -0.01 -19.50
C SER A 15 12.18 -0.26 -20.78
N GLN A 16 11.57 -0.94 -21.75
CA GLN A 16 12.11 -1.27 -23.07
C GLN A 16 11.69 -0.27 -24.14
N THR A 17 10.40 0.03 -24.20
CA THR A 17 9.80 0.87 -25.27
C THR A 17 10.00 2.37 -25.08
N LYS A 18 10.43 2.80 -23.87
CA LYS A 18 10.55 4.21 -23.42
C LYS A 18 9.22 4.99 -23.42
N THR A 19 8.14 4.40 -23.92
CA THR A 19 6.82 5.01 -24.03
C THR A 19 5.79 4.16 -23.29
N CYS A 20 4.83 4.80 -22.61
CA CYS A 20 3.73 4.07 -21.96
C CYS A 20 2.83 3.43 -23.01
N MET A 21 2.66 2.11 -22.95
CA MET A 21 1.85 1.32 -23.89
C MET A 21 0.36 1.29 -23.53
N ASN A 22 -0.05 1.95 -22.44
CA ASN A 22 -1.42 1.94 -21.94
C ASN A 22 -2.02 0.52 -21.87
N CYS A 23 -1.31 -0.37 -21.18
CA CYS A 23 -1.60 -1.80 -21.11
C CYS A 23 -3.06 -2.10 -20.80
N LYS A 24 -3.61 -3.11 -21.46
CA LYS A 24 -4.97 -3.63 -21.25
C LYS A 24 -4.88 -5.08 -20.74
N PRO A 25 -5.81 -5.55 -19.92
CA PRO A 25 -7.00 -4.86 -19.38
C PRO A 25 -6.67 -3.85 -18.27
N HIS A 26 -5.48 -3.91 -17.66
CA HIS A 26 -5.03 -3.03 -16.59
C HIS A 26 -3.52 -2.73 -16.66
N CYS A 27 -3.08 -1.72 -15.93
CA CYS A 27 -1.68 -1.36 -15.83
C CYS A 27 -0.94 -2.29 -14.86
N HIS A 28 0.07 -3.01 -15.32
CA HIS A 28 0.84 -3.95 -14.50
C HIS A 28 1.61 -3.30 -13.33
N ILE A 29 1.82 -1.97 -13.39
CA ILE A 29 2.50 -1.25 -12.29
C ILE A 29 1.55 -0.87 -11.16
N THR A 30 0.27 -0.62 -11.48
CA THR A 30 -0.71 -0.18 -10.48
C THR A 30 -1.65 -1.28 -10.01
N THR A 31 -1.69 -2.40 -10.72
CA THR A 31 -2.59 -3.53 -10.46
C THR A 31 -1.78 -4.81 -10.30
N GLY A 32 -2.08 -5.59 -9.30
CA GLY A 32 -1.36 -6.78 -8.88
C GLY A 32 -0.96 -6.72 -7.41
N PHE A 33 -0.39 -7.78 -6.88
CA PHE A 33 -0.01 -7.86 -5.47
C PHE A 33 0.81 -6.64 -5.03
N SER A 34 0.47 -6.07 -3.89
CA SER A 34 1.03 -4.82 -3.34
C SER A 34 0.77 -3.53 -4.14
N GLY A 35 -0.06 -3.58 -5.20
CA GLY A 35 -0.40 -2.40 -5.99
C GLY A 35 0.81 -1.65 -6.54
N ALA A 36 0.77 -0.32 -6.55
CA ALA A 36 1.88 0.51 -7.03
C ALA A 36 3.10 0.51 -6.08
N GLY A 37 2.95 0.05 -4.85
CA GLY A 37 4.00 0.04 -3.82
C GLY A 37 5.25 -0.71 -4.26
N ALA A 38 5.10 -1.88 -4.89
CA ALA A 38 6.23 -2.68 -5.37
C ALA A 38 7.06 -2.01 -6.48
N PHE A 39 6.50 -1.04 -7.19
CA PHE A 39 7.14 -0.38 -8.34
C PHE A 39 7.34 1.12 -8.15
N SER A 40 7.13 1.60 -6.95
CA SER A 40 7.43 2.97 -6.54
C SER A 40 8.77 3.02 -5.82
N ASP A 41 9.16 4.22 -5.44
CA ASP A 41 10.32 4.50 -4.59
C ASP A 41 10.16 3.91 -3.16
N GLY A 42 8.95 3.44 -2.83
CA GLY A 42 8.66 2.75 -1.58
C GLY A 42 8.88 3.61 -0.35
N LYS A 43 8.33 4.84 -0.34
CA LYS A 43 8.37 5.71 0.84
C LYS A 43 7.26 5.34 1.80
N LEU A 44 7.63 4.95 3.00
CA LEU A 44 6.73 4.71 4.11
C LEU A 44 6.78 5.90 5.07
N SER A 45 5.69 6.67 5.15
CA SER A 45 5.55 7.75 6.11
C SER A 45 5.26 7.19 7.49
N LEU A 46 6.08 7.56 8.49
CA LEU A 46 6.00 7.04 9.85
C LEU A 46 5.32 8.04 10.81
N SER A 47 4.45 8.90 10.30
CA SER A 47 3.73 9.89 11.08
C SER A 47 2.25 9.86 10.75
N CYS A 48 1.42 9.87 11.77
CA CYS A 48 -0.03 9.97 11.61
C CYS A 48 -0.50 11.36 11.15
N GLU A 49 0.37 12.39 11.16
CA GLU A 49 0.06 13.73 10.64
C GLU A 49 0.07 13.78 9.10
N VAL A 50 0.51 12.71 8.43
CA VAL A 50 0.65 12.67 6.97
C VAL A 50 -0.02 11.42 6.41
N GLY A 51 -0.83 11.58 5.37
CA GLY A 51 -1.38 10.45 4.63
C GLY A 51 -2.86 10.18 4.79
N GLY A 52 -3.64 11.16 5.21
CA GLY A 52 -5.10 11.08 5.22
C GLY A 52 -5.71 11.44 6.57
N THR A 53 -6.95 11.03 6.76
CA THR A 53 -7.80 11.43 7.90
C THR A 53 -8.00 10.31 8.93
N LEU A 54 -7.16 9.27 8.90
CA LEU A 54 -7.27 8.15 9.84
C LEU A 54 -7.26 8.59 11.32
N PRO A 55 -6.43 9.58 11.75
CA PRO A 55 -6.45 10.08 13.12
C PRO A 55 -7.79 10.69 13.55
N GLU A 56 -8.53 11.29 12.61
CA GLU A 56 -9.86 11.85 12.89
C GLU A 56 -10.90 10.76 13.18
N LEU A 57 -10.71 9.55 12.63
CA LEU A 57 -11.64 8.43 12.78
C LEU A 57 -11.36 7.58 14.03
N ILE A 58 -10.08 7.33 14.35
CA ILE A 58 -9.68 6.38 15.40
C ILE A 58 -8.82 6.99 16.51
N GLY A 59 -8.51 8.28 16.43
CA GLY A 59 -7.60 9.00 17.33
C GLY A 59 -6.12 8.88 16.92
N GLU A 60 -5.35 9.92 17.25
CA GLU A 60 -3.92 10.01 16.89
C GLU A 60 -3.09 8.88 17.45
N GLN A 61 -3.29 8.54 18.73
CA GLN A 61 -2.54 7.47 19.38
C GLN A 61 -2.73 6.15 18.67
N LYS A 62 -3.99 5.77 18.37
CA LYS A 62 -4.29 4.51 17.70
C LYS A 62 -3.79 4.48 16.26
N ALA A 63 -3.89 5.60 15.56
CA ALA A 63 -3.36 5.73 14.21
C ALA A 63 -1.83 5.54 14.21
N GLN A 64 -1.10 6.16 15.15
CA GLN A 64 0.35 6.00 15.26
C GLN A 64 0.74 4.56 15.63
N GLU A 65 0.04 3.92 16.56
CA GLU A 65 0.25 2.50 16.91
C GLU A 65 0.15 1.58 15.67
N LEU A 66 -0.82 1.82 14.79
CA LEU A 66 -0.99 1.04 13.56
C LEU A 66 0.10 1.33 12.52
N ILE A 67 0.58 2.56 12.43
CA ILE A 67 1.72 2.92 11.59
C ILE A 67 2.97 2.21 12.08
N ASP A 68 3.25 2.27 13.38
CA ASP A 68 4.41 1.61 13.99
C ASP A 68 4.34 0.08 13.83
N TYR A 69 3.15 -0.50 13.94
CA TYR A 69 2.92 -1.92 13.68
C TYR A 69 3.22 -2.27 12.23
N THR A 70 2.74 -1.46 11.29
CA THR A 70 3.00 -1.66 9.86
C THR A 70 4.50 -1.55 9.57
N ASP A 71 5.19 -0.57 10.14
CA ASP A 71 6.64 -0.40 9.97
C ASP A 71 7.43 -1.63 10.47
N LYS A 72 7.03 -2.22 11.61
CA LYS A 72 7.63 -3.46 12.11
C LYS A 72 7.49 -4.61 11.11
N ILE A 73 6.33 -4.78 10.48
CA ILE A 73 6.14 -5.79 9.44
C ILE A 73 7.15 -5.56 8.30
N TYR A 74 7.30 -4.32 7.83
CA TYR A 74 8.26 -4.03 6.76
C TYR A 74 9.70 -4.36 7.17
N LEU A 75 10.09 -4.05 8.41
CA LEU A 75 11.41 -4.41 8.95
C LEU A 75 11.61 -5.94 9.03
N GLU A 76 10.61 -6.69 9.47
CA GLU A 76 10.63 -8.15 9.53
C GLU A 76 10.84 -8.78 8.14
N PHE A 77 10.28 -8.17 7.10
CA PHE A 77 10.47 -8.60 5.72
C PHE A 77 11.70 -7.98 5.02
N GLY A 78 12.55 -7.26 5.75
CA GLY A 78 13.87 -6.84 5.32
C GLY A 78 13.95 -5.42 4.75
N ALA A 79 13.09 -4.52 5.22
CA ALA A 79 13.29 -3.09 5.02
C ALA A 79 14.55 -2.60 5.76
N ASP A 80 15.17 -1.54 5.24
CA ASP A 80 16.32 -0.89 5.89
C ASP A 80 15.86 -0.20 7.18
N GLU A 81 16.66 -0.30 8.24
CA GLU A 81 16.38 0.34 9.53
C GLU A 81 16.50 1.88 9.47
N ARG A 82 17.16 2.40 8.46
CA ARG A 82 17.36 3.84 8.30
C ARG A 82 16.05 4.58 8.13
N VAL A 83 15.88 5.63 8.92
CA VAL A 83 14.76 6.58 8.84
C VAL A 83 15.30 7.95 8.46
N GLU A 84 14.74 8.55 7.42
CA GLU A 84 15.06 9.89 6.97
C GLU A 84 14.19 10.94 7.68
N GLY A 85 14.68 12.17 7.75
CA GLY A 85 13.96 13.29 8.37
C GLY A 85 14.12 13.41 9.88
N VAL A 86 14.98 12.59 10.53
CA VAL A 86 15.21 12.62 11.99
C VAL A 86 16.68 12.74 12.39
N SER A 87 17.61 12.58 11.45
CA SER A 87 19.04 12.42 11.73
C SER A 87 19.76 13.70 12.15
N ASP A 88 19.19 14.88 11.88
CA ASP A 88 19.81 16.19 12.18
C ASP A 88 18.77 17.13 12.85
N PRO A 89 18.58 17.02 14.18
CA PRO A 89 17.59 17.82 14.90
C PRO A 89 17.87 19.34 14.82
N ASP A 90 19.12 19.76 14.74
CA ASP A 90 19.47 21.18 14.69
C ASP A 90 19.11 21.78 13.33
N LYS A 91 19.37 21.07 12.26
CA LYS A 91 18.95 21.46 10.91
C LYS A 91 17.43 21.49 10.76
N ILE A 92 16.75 20.51 11.33
CA ILE A 92 15.28 20.47 11.35
C ILE A 92 14.73 21.69 12.08
N ARG A 93 15.31 22.04 13.22
CA ARG A 93 14.94 23.24 14.00
C ARG A 93 15.17 24.53 13.21
N GLU A 94 16.30 24.62 12.48
CA GLU A 94 16.58 25.76 11.61
C GLU A 94 15.54 25.90 10.48
N ILE A 95 15.22 24.79 9.80
CA ILE A 95 14.21 24.78 8.74
C ILE A 95 12.83 25.17 9.30
N ARG A 96 12.48 24.65 10.48
CA ARG A 96 11.22 25.00 11.17
C ARG A 96 11.13 26.50 11.45
N LYS A 97 12.20 27.13 11.93
CA LYS A 97 12.25 28.58 12.12
C LYS A 97 12.05 29.35 10.82
N LYS A 98 12.71 28.91 9.74
CA LYS A 98 12.53 29.53 8.42
C LYS A 98 11.10 29.38 7.91
N ALA A 99 10.48 28.22 8.10
CA ALA A 99 9.09 27.97 7.72
C ALA A 99 8.15 28.93 8.49
N ILE A 100 8.29 29.03 9.80
CA ILE A 100 7.48 29.93 10.63
C ILE A 100 7.61 31.39 10.16
N ASN A 101 8.83 31.86 9.88
CA ASN A 101 9.08 33.22 9.38
C ASN A 101 8.46 33.46 8.00
N ALA A 102 8.20 32.42 7.23
CA ALA A 102 7.52 32.47 5.94
C ALA A 102 6.01 32.17 6.03
N ASN A 103 5.42 32.17 7.22
CA ASN A 103 4.03 31.74 7.50
C ASN A 103 3.71 30.33 7.00
N LEU A 104 4.68 29.42 7.06
CA LEU A 104 4.52 28.01 6.73
C LEU A 104 4.66 27.14 7.99
N LYS A 105 4.03 25.97 7.98
CA LYS A 105 4.20 24.94 9.01
C LYS A 105 5.10 23.83 8.44
N LEU A 106 6.18 23.50 9.12
CA LEU A 106 6.91 22.25 8.87
C LEU A 106 6.21 21.13 9.62
N VAL A 107 5.75 20.11 8.90
CA VAL A 107 5.18 18.89 9.47
C VAL A 107 6.30 17.85 9.59
N ASP A 108 6.44 17.26 10.78
CA ASP A 108 7.41 16.21 11.01
C ASP A 108 6.91 14.91 10.38
N CYS A 109 7.63 14.42 9.39
CA CYS A 109 7.30 13.18 8.69
C CYS A 109 8.55 12.33 8.55
N PRO A 110 8.89 11.51 9.56
CA PRO A 110 9.91 10.48 9.42
C PRO A 110 9.56 9.54 8.27
N ILE A 111 10.53 9.22 7.44
CA ILE A 111 10.31 8.39 6.25
C ILE A 111 11.28 7.22 6.25
N ARG A 112 10.75 6.02 6.12
CA ARG A 112 11.51 4.84 5.73
C ARG A 112 11.49 4.71 4.22
N HIS A 113 12.67 4.70 3.61
CA HIS A 113 12.83 4.65 2.17
C HIS A 113 13.26 3.25 1.75
N LEU A 114 12.37 2.52 1.07
CA LEU A 114 12.67 1.15 0.65
C LEU A 114 13.55 1.09 -0.60
N GLY A 115 13.36 2.04 -1.52
CA GLY A 115 13.93 1.99 -2.86
C GLY A 115 13.23 0.96 -3.76
N THR A 116 13.22 1.19 -5.06
CA THR A 116 12.38 0.42 -6.01
C THR A 116 12.74 -1.07 -6.04
N GLU A 117 14.03 -1.41 -6.10
CA GLU A 117 14.44 -2.82 -6.17
C GLU A 117 14.20 -3.58 -4.85
N MET A 118 14.42 -2.92 -3.72
CA MET A 118 14.17 -3.53 -2.41
C MET A 118 12.68 -3.67 -2.15
N ALA A 119 11.86 -2.72 -2.59
CA ALA A 119 10.41 -2.81 -2.47
C ALA A 119 9.85 -4.07 -3.15
N GLN A 120 10.28 -4.36 -4.39
CA GLN A 120 9.87 -5.58 -5.08
C GLN A 120 10.25 -6.85 -4.32
N LYS A 121 11.50 -6.94 -3.84
CA LYS A 121 11.97 -8.10 -3.05
C LYS A 121 11.21 -8.27 -1.74
N LEU A 122 10.94 -7.17 -1.06
CA LEU A 122 10.19 -7.17 0.20
C LEU A 122 8.77 -7.68 -0.03
N TYR A 123 8.06 -7.13 -1.01
CA TYR A 123 6.70 -7.57 -1.30
C TYR A 123 6.62 -9.01 -1.83
N ALA A 124 7.61 -9.48 -2.57
CA ALA A 124 7.68 -10.89 -2.97
C ALA A 124 7.87 -11.81 -1.75
N ARG A 125 8.63 -11.39 -0.73
CA ARG A 125 8.76 -12.13 0.54
C ARG A 125 7.44 -12.16 1.32
N ILE A 126 6.71 -11.04 1.38
CA ILE A 126 5.39 -10.98 2.02
C ILE A 126 4.41 -11.90 1.29
N GLU A 127 4.37 -11.84 -0.05
CA GLU A 127 3.53 -12.71 -0.87
C GLU A 127 3.81 -14.19 -0.58
N LYS A 128 5.09 -14.56 -0.62
CA LYS A 128 5.51 -15.93 -0.31
C LYS A 128 5.12 -16.34 1.12
N TYR A 129 5.33 -15.48 2.10
CA TYR A 129 4.96 -15.74 3.49
C TYR A 129 3.46 -16.01 3.65
N LEU A 130 2.61 -15.22 2.98
CA LEU A 130 1.17 -15.42 3.02
C LEU A 130 0.77 -16.76 2.41
N LEU A 131 1.32 -17.12 1.25
CA LEU A 131 1.07 -18.40 0.58
C LEU A 131 1.55 -19.58 1.45
N ASP A 132 2.74 -19.49 2.00
CA ASP A 132 3.31 -20.52 2.89
C ASP A 132 2.51 -20.66 4.20
N SER A 133 1.82 -19.59 4.62
CA SER A 133 0.94 -19.57 5.79
C SER A 133 -0.49 -20.07 5.51
N GLY A 134 -0.76 -20.52 4.30
CA GLY A 134 -2.06 -21.08 3.91
C GLY A 134 -3.10 -20.04 3.48
N VAL A 135 -2.67 -18.84 3.12
CA VAL A 135 -3.56 -17.83 2.53
C VAL A 135 -3.72 -18.13 1.04
N ASP A 136 -4.94 -18.34 0.59
CA ASP A 136 -5.26 -18.49 -0.83
C ASP A 136 -5.31 -17.11 -1.50
N ILE A 137 -4.46 -16.90 -2.50
CA ILE A 137 -4.45 -15.66 -3.29
C ILE A 137 -4.86 -15.99 -4.73
N MET A 138 -6.04 -15.54 -5.11
CA MET A 138 -6.57 -15.73 -6.46
C MET A 138 -6.10 -14.56 -7.34
N PHE A 139 -5.01 -14.76 -8.07
CA PHE A 139 -4.47 -13.80 -9.02
C PHE A 139 -5.25 -13.78 -10.34
N GLY A 140 -5.17 -12.69 -11.08
CA GLY A 140 -5.86 -12.52 -12.36
C GLY A 140 -7.39 -12.57 -12.25
N THR A 141 -7.92 -12.44 -11.04
CA THR A 141 -9.34 -12.63 -10.72
C THR A 141 -9.97 -11.29 -10.39
N THR A 142 -10.98 -10.92 -11.17
CA THR A 142 -11.76 -9.69 -10.93
C THR A 142 -12.96 -10.02 -10.04
N CYS A 143 -13.16 -9.19 -9.01
CA CYS A 143 -14.40 -9.19 -8.25
C CYS A 143 -15.43 -8.37 -9.03
N ASP A 144 -16.56 -8.99 -9.33
CA ASP A 144 -17.62 -8.41 -10.16
C ASP A 144 -18.71 -7.76 -9.30
N ASP A 145 -18.99 -8.33 -8.11
CA ASP A 145 -20.05 -7.86 -7.22
C ASP A 145 -19.85 -8.36 -5.79
N ILE A 146 -20.61 -7.79 -4.86
CA ILE A 146 -20.68 -8.18 -3.44
C ILE A 146 -21.98 -8.91 -3.18
N ILE A 147 -21.93 -10.04 -2.49
CA ILE A 147 -23.12 -10.78 -2.08
C ILE A 147 -23.63 -10.22 -0.76
N VAL A 148 -24.81 -9.59 -0.81
CA VAL A 148 -25.47 -9.04 0.38
C VAL A 148 -26.80 -9.75 0.61
N GLU A 149 -26.92 -10.44 1.73
CA GLU A 149 -28.14 -11.11 2.13
C GLU A 149 -29.02 -10.18 2.98
N ASN A 150 -30.31 -10.18 2.71
CA ASN A 150 -31.32 -9.37 3.43
C ASN A 150 -31.01 -7.86 3.50
N GLY A 151 -30.17 -7.35 2.59
CA GLY A 151 -29.78 -5.93 2.54
C GLY A 151 -28.90 -5.46 3.70
N GLN A 152 -28.39 -6.36 4.55
CA GLN A 152 -27.65 -6.02 5.77
C GLN A 152 -26.38 -6.83 6.02
N CYS A 153 -26.29 -8.04 5.48
CA CYS A 153 -25.19 -8.94 5.76
C CYS A 153 -24.39 -9.21 4.49
N CYS A 154 -23.11 -8.82 4.49
CA CYS A 154 -22.20 -9.18 3.42
C CYS A 154 -21.67 -10.59 3.69
N THR A 155 -21.98 -11.53 2.79
CA THR A 155 -21.66 -12.96 2.94
C THR A 155 -20.64 -13.47 1.94
N GLY A 156 -20.20 -12.61 1.02
CA GLY A 156 -19.21 -13.01 0.02
C GLY A 156 -19.11 -12.04 -1.14
N VAL A 157 -18.48 -12.52 -2.20
CA VAL A 157 -18.27 -11.78 -3.45
C VAL A 157 -18.56 -12.69 -4.66
N VAL A 158 -18.80 -12.09 -5.81
CA VAL A 158 -18.90 -12.78 -7.09
C VAL A 158 -17.63 -12.52 -7.89
N CYS A 159 -16.97 -13.57 -8.37
CA CYS A 159 -15.78 -13.48 -9.20
C CYS A 159 -15.96 -14.30 -10.47
N SER A 160 -15.92 -13.65 -11.63
CA SER A 160 -16.13 -14.30 -12.94
C SER A 160 -17.44 -15.10 -13.01
N GLY A 161 -18.48 -14.58 -12.35
CA GLY A 161 -19.80 -15.21 -12.27
C GLY A 161 -19.97 -16.28 -11.19
N GLU A 162 -18.90 -16.65 -10.46
CA GLU A 162 -18.93 -17.65 -9.41
C GLU A 162 -18.92 -17.00 -8.02
N PRO A 163 -19.77 -17.46 -7.07
CA PRO A 163 -19.79 -16.93 -5.72
C PRO A 163 -18.64 -17.48 -4.87
N ILE A 164 -18.02 -16.61 -4.10
CA ILE A 164 -17.03 -16.94 -3.07
C ILE A 164 -17.56 -16.42 -1.75
N TYR A 165 -17.80 -17.30 -0.80
CA TYR A 165 -18.37 -16.96 0.51
C TYR A 165 -17.29 -16.77 1.56
N GLY A 166 -17.54 -15.88 2.53
CA GLY A 166 -16.67 -15.62 3.67
C GLY A 166 -17.46 -15.08 4.85
N LEU A 167 -16.90 -15.19 6.03
CA LEU A 167 -17.49 -14.62 7.26
C LEU A 167 -17.44 -13.08 7.24
N ASP A 168 -16.36 -12.55 6.72
CA ASP A 168 -16.13 -11.10 6.57
C ASP A 168 -15.59 -10.81 5.18
N VAL A 169 -15.91 -9.64 4.64
CA VAL A 169 -15.39 -9.15 3.37
C VAL A 169 -14.70 -7.81 3.57
N VAL A 170 -13.41 -7.74 3.22
CA VAL A 170 -12.62 -6.52 3.27
C VAL A 170 -12.44 -5.96 1.86
N ILE A 171 -12.91 -4.75 1.63
CA ILE A 171 -12.76 -4.05 0.35
C ILE A 171 -11.53 -3.16 0.41
N ALA A 172 -10.48 -3.54 -0.32
CA ALA A 172 -9.20 -2.82 -0.35
C ALA A 172 -8.73 -2.58 -1.79
N THR A 173 -9.62 -2.12 -2.65
CA THR A 173 -9.46 -2.01 -4.10
C THR A 173 -8.55 -0.86 -4.56
N GLY A 174 -8.07 -0.05 -3.64
CA GLY A 174 -7.22 1.10 -3.94
C GLY A 174 -7.95 2.18 -4.75
N ARG A 175 -7.21 3.16 -5.25
CA ARG A 175 -7.79 4.32 -5.98
C ARG A 175 -8.53 3.94 -7.27
N LYS A 176 -8.12 2.86 -7.93
CA LYS A 176 -8.77 2.38 -9.16
C LYS A 176 -10.10 1.68 -8.90
N GLY A 177 -10.34 1.29 -7.66
CA GLY A 177 -11.62 0.72 -7.25
C GLY A 177 -12.60 1.74 -6.66
N ALA A 178 -12.26 3.03 -6.66
CA ALA A 178 -13.16 4.06 -6.13
C ALA A 178 -14.43 4.26 -6.98
N ASP A 179 -14.39 3.86 -8.24
CA ASP A 179 -15.51 3.94 -9.18
C ASP A 179 -16.28 2.61 -9.33
N TRP A 180 -15.92 1.61 -8.52
CA TRP A 180 -16.48 0.25 -8.53
C TRP A 180 -17.66 0.10 -7.55
#